data_d9fac018a62d05aca671e97d682fe8f7
#
_entry.id   d9fac018a62d05aca671e97d682fe8f7
#
_cell.length_a   1.000
_cell.length_b   1.000
_cell.length_c   1.000
_cell.angle_alpha   90.00
_cell.angle_beta   90.00
_cell.angle_gamma   90.00
#
_symmetry.space_group_name_H-M   'P 1'
#
loop_
_entity.id
_entity.type
_entity.pdbx_description
1 polymer ?
#
loop_
_entity_poly.entity_id
_entity_poly.type
_entity_poly.pdbx_seq_one_letter_code
_entity_poly.pdbx_strand_id
1 'polypeptide(L)'
;MKSRLFSLKLAALAVTTLISQNNVYAHAGEEHSDHPANATQRKIGKPASCQLLTADRVFDGTELHTGGYAVLIKKDKVSQIGTQASLKKKCSKKLNLGDATILPGFIESHAHISYQNVDHDTVLRHGVTTVRDVGGPIYAPMGGNGELRLLSSGPILQAENGYPLNVFGGDSGFDKVGLVVKTVSEAESAVASLVAQGASVIKISLELGGESGAPWMMKHGENPVPSAPWPMLSEEIVKAIVAKAESLNKTVSAHIGENTGAKLALDAGVHEWTHIPCAAIDNDLIRRAITDKVRVVSTIDTLGSCGSGLYANAMGLASKMADGTMIYGAEIAHDNVPWGIDGEELHLLLHLTSGGAIDFNKVVNVIKSATSTAGKDLGIDGLGTLNAGAPADVIAVRGNPFERFKLLEYPDLVISGGRVIVNNQNF
;
A
#
# COMPACT_ATOMS: atom_id res chain seq x y z
N MET A 1 9.87 35.59 -62.02
CA MET A 1 9.96 34.38 -61.17
C MET A 1 9.60 34.78 -59.74
N LYS A 2 8.43 34.39 -59.27
CA LYS A 2 7.89 34.78 -57.96
C LYS A 2 8.13 33.65 -56.94
N SER A 3 8.97 33.88 -55.93
CA SER A 3 9.15 32.98 -54.84
C SER A 3 8.02 33.16 -53.81
N ARG A 4 7.27 32.09 -53.52
CA ARG A 4 6.27 32.05 -52.45
C ARG A 4 6.93 31.58 -51.18
N LEU A 5 7.02 32.44 -50.17
CA LEU A 5 7.30 32.07 -48.77
C LEU A 5 6.03 31.38 -48.21
N PHE A 6 6.18 30.16 -47.75
CA PHE A 6 5.19 29.50 -46.91
C PHE A 6 5.44 29.87 -45.46
N SER A 7 4.50 30.63 -44.88
CA SER A 7 4.47 30.94 -43.45
C SER A 7 3.75 29.78 -42.74
N LEU A 8 4.47 28.99 -41.96
CA LEU A 8 3.88 28.05 -40.99
C LEU A 8 3.35 28.84 -39.79
N LYS A 9 2.04 28.94 -39.69
CA LYS A 9 1.38 29.37 -38.44
C LYS A 9 1.31 28.16 -37.52
N LEU A 10 2.08 28.20 -36.42
CA LEU A 10 1.87 27.33 -35.26
C LEU A 10 0.50 27.69 -34.65
N ALA A 11 -0.46 26.80 -34.80
CA ALA A 11 -1.69 26.86 -34.02
C ALA A 11 -1.41 26.26 -32.64
N ALA A 12 -1.29 27.10 -31.63
CA ALA A 12 -1.35 26.67 -30.24
C ALA A 12 -2.79 26.24 -29.96
N LEU A 13 -3.01 24.94 -29.87
CA LEU A 13 -4.27 24.37 -29.41
C LEU A 13 -4.33 24.54 -27.90
N ALA A 14 -4.98 25.60 -27.43
CA ALA A 14 -5.38 25.72 -26.04
C ALA A 14 -6.49 24.69 -25.79
N VAL A 15 -6.14 23.58 -25.16
CA VAL A 15 -7.12 22.65 -24.58
C VAL A 15 -7.63 23.31 -23.31
N THR A 16 -8.66 24.11 -23.44
CA THR A 16 -9.54 24.49 -22.34
C THR A 16 -10.40 23.26 -22.03
N THR A 17 -9.93 22.42 -21.15
CA THR A 17 -10.77 21.44 -20.48
C THR A 17 -11.77 22.22 -19.65
N LEU A 18 -13.01 22.28 -20.10
CA LEU A 18 -14.14 22.52 -19.23
C LEU A 18 -14.16 21.34 -18.24
N ILE A 19 -13.58 21.57 -17.07
CA ILE A 19 -13.92 20.78 -15.90
C ILE A 19 -15.36 21.23 -15.56
N SER A 20 -16.35 20.55 -16.15
CA SER A 20 -17.66 20.53 -15.55
C SER A 20 -17.44 20.07 -14.11
N GLN A 21 -17.92 20.83 -13.14
CA GLN A 21 -18.13 20.36 -11.78
C GLN A 21 -19.26 19.31 -11.83
N ASN A 22 -19.01 18.20 -12.45
CA ASN A 22 -19.66 16.97 -12.07
C ASN A 22 -18.95 16.60 -10.77
N ASN A 23 -19.69 16.64 -9.67
CA ASN A 23 -19.33 15.91 -8.48
C ASN A 23 -18.88 14.54 -8.95
N VAL A 24 -17.57 14.33 -8.99
CA VAL A 24 -16.99 13.01 -8.93
C VAL A 24 -17.44 12.55 -7.55
N TYR A 25 -18.58 11.89 -7.50
CA TYR A 25 -18.80 10.92 -6.45
C TYR A 25 -17.69 9.89 -6.70
N ALA A 26 -16.55 10.11 -6.06
CA ALA A 26 -15.72 9.01 -5.59
C ALA A 26 -16.74 8.01 -5.09
N HIS A 27 -16.60 6.74 -5.43
CA HIS A 27 -17.56 5.71 -5.07
C HIS A 27 -17.90 5.92 -3.60
N ALA A 28 -18.94 6.73 -3.34
CA ALA A 28 -19.64 6.75 -2.08
C ALA A 28 -19.99 5.29 -1.90
N GLY A 29 -19.36 4.66 -0.92
CA GLY A 29 -19.41 3.23 -0.74
C GLY A 29 -20.80 2.74 -1.06
N GLU A 30 -20.89 1.72 -1.90
CA GLU A 30 -21.95 0.77 -1.66
C GLU A 30 -21.84 0.53 -0.16
N GLU A 31 -22.83 1.01 0.58
CA GLU A 31 -22.89 0.81 2.01
C GLU A 31 -22.63 -0.69 2.22
N HIS A 32 -21.48 -1.04 2.80
CA HIS A 32 -21.21 -2.38 3.28
C HIS A 32 -22.13 -2.71 4.47
N SER A 33 -23.38 -2.19 4.40
CA SER A 33 -24.44 -2.30 5.39
C SER A 33 -25.04 -3.70 5.53
N ASP A 34 -24.63 -4.67 4.70
CA ASP A 34 -25.13 -6.02 4.75
C ASP A 34 -24.25 -7.01 5.52
N HIS A 35 -23.32 -6.54 6.33
CA HIS A 35 -22.62 -7.41 7.26
C HIS A 35 -23.39 -7.44 8.58
N PRO A 36 -24.08 -8.57 8.89
CA PRO A 36 -24.73 -8.70 10.19
C PRO A 36 -23.65 -8.59 11.27
N ALA A 37 -23.92 -7.76 12.29
CA ALA A 37 -23.08 -7.53 13.46
C ALA A 37 -22.78 -8.79 14.32
N ASN A 38 -23.00 -9.98 13.77
CA ASN A 38 -22.71 -11.30 14.29
C ASN A 38 -21.96 -12.13 13.23
N ALA A 39 -20.76 -11.65 12.80
CA ALA A 39 -19.85 -12.52 12.10
C ALA A 39 -19.43 -13.63 13.06
N THR A 40 -20.06 -14.79 12.94
CA THR A 40 -19.62 -16.02 13.60
C THR A 40 -18.16 -16.21 13.22
N GLN A 41 -17.26 -16.17 14.20
CA GLN A 41 -15.82 -16.39 13.98
C GLN A 41 -15.65 -17.62 13.08
N ARG A 42 -15.13 -17.42 11.88
CA ARG A 42 -14.93 -18.47 10.90
C ARG A 42 -13.99 -19.51 11.48
N LYS A 43 -14.44 -20.77 11.56
CA LYS A 43 -13.57 -21.86 11.98
C LYS A 43 -12.44 -22.05 10.97
N ILE A 44 -11.22 -21.68 11.35
CA ILE A 44 -10.03 -21.85 10.51
C ILE A 44 -9.72 -23.34 10.39
N GLY A 45 -9.93 -23.88 9.21
CA GLY A 45 -9.64 -25.28 8.90
C GLY A 45 -8.13 -25.55 8.76
N LYS A 46 -7.73 -26.81 8.73
CA LYS A 46 -6.37 -27.20 8.34
C LYS A 46 -6.14 -26.95 6.85
N PRO A 47 -4.92 -26.55 6.41
CA PRO A 47 -4.64 -26.46 4.99
C PRO A 47 -4.72 -27.85 4.34
N ALA A 48 -5.13 -27.91 3.08
CA ALA A 48 -5.14 -29.16 2.33
C ALA A 48 -3.72 -29.71 2.19
N SER A 49 -3.54 -31.05 2.24
CA SER A 49 -2.25 -31.70 2.03
C SER A 49 -1.63 -31.30 0.68
N CYS A 50 -2.46 -31.22 -0.36
CA CYS A 50 -2.13 -30.57 -1.63
C CYS A 50 -3.40 -29.98 -2.28
N GLN A 51 -3.20 -28.96 -3.13
CA GLN A 51 -4.20 -28.35 -3.98
C GLN A 51 -3.56 -27.86 -5.27
N LEU A 52 -4.14 -28.18 -6.42
CA LEU A 52 -3.70 -27.74 -7.73
C LEU A 52 -4.71 -26.74 -8.28
N LEU A 53 -4.28 -25.49 -8.47
CA LEU A 53 -5.06 -24.45 -9.13
C LEU A 53 -4.63 -24.38 -10.59
N THR A 54 -5.58 -24.30 -11.52
CA THR A 54 -5.32 -24.13 -12.95
C THR A 54 -6.11 -22.96 -13.49
N ALA A 55 -5.49 -22.13 -14.34
CA ALA A 55 -6.13 -21.02 -15.03
C ALA A 55 -5.45 -20.76 -16.36
N ASP A 56 -6.04 -19.91 -17.20
CA ASP A 56 -5.44 -19.49 -18.45
C ASP A 56 -4.19 -18.62 -18.21
N ARG A 57 -4.16 -17.88 -17.10
CA ARG A 57 -3.08 -16.96 -16.73
C ARG A 57 -2.64 -17.16 -15.28
N VAL A 58 -1.33 -17.06 -15.05
CA VAL A 58 -0.72 -17.05 -13.71
C VAL A 58 0.34 -15.96 -13.67
N PHE A 59 0.17 -14.99 -12.81
CA PHE A 59 1.21 -14.03 -12.45
C PHE A 59 1.98 -14.54 -11.23
N ASP A 60 3.28 -14.76 -11.37
CA ASP A 60 4.06 -15.37 -10.31
C ASP A 60 4.66 -14.38 -9.29
N GLY A 61 4.38 -13.09 -9.47
CA GLY A 61 4.98 -11.99 -8.74
C GLY A 61 6.11 -11.31 -9.54
N THR A 62 6.51 -11.88 -10.67
CA THR A 62 7.57 -11.36 -11.55
C THR A 62 7.06 -11.17 -12.98
N GLU A 63 6.43 -12.18 -13.54
CA GLU A 63 5.93 -12.20 -14.91
C GLU A 63 4.57 -12.91 -15.04
N LEU A 64 3.85 -12.58 -16.10
CA LEU A 64 2.57 -13.17 -16.44
C LEU A 64 2.75 -14.35 -17.40
N HIS A 65 2.47 -15.55 -16.93
CA HIS A 65 2.43 -16.77 -17.75
C HIS A 65 1.04 -16.98 -18.36
N THR A 66 0.96 -17.29 -19.62
CA THR A 66 -0.28 -17.56 -20.38
C THR A 66 -0.25 -18.95 -21.01
N GLY A 67 -1.40 -19.41 -21.55
CA GLY A 67 -1.49 -20.68 -22.26
C GLY A 67 -1.68 -21.89 -21.35
N GLY A 68 -2.31 -21.72 -20.21
CA GLY A 68 -2.69 -22.82 -19.33
C GLY A 68 -1.60 -23.22 -18.33
N TYR A 69 -1.45 -22.38 -17.30
CA TYR A 69 -0.52 -22.60 -16.19
C TYR A 69 -1.25 -23.13 -14.95
N ALA A 70 -0.49 -23.61 -13.99
CA ALA A 70 -0.99 -24.16 -12.73
C ALA A 70 -0.07 -23.78 -11.57
N VAL A 71 -0.68 -23.64 -10.40
CA VAL A 71 -0.01 -23.45 -9.12
C VAL A 71 -0.30 -24.65 -8.23
N LEU A 72 0.75 -25.34 -7.81
CA LEU A 72 0.67 -26.45 -6.86
C LEU A 72 0.95 -25.94 -5.45
N ILE A 73 -0.05 -26.01 -4.60
CA ILE A 73 0.07 -25.69 -3.17
C ILE A 73 0.18 -26.99 -2.38
N LYS A 74 1.11 -27.06 -1.42
CA LYS A 74 1.22 -28.14 -0.43
C LYS A 74 1.21 -27.53 0.96
N LYS A 75 0.17 -27.87 1.73
CA LYS A 75 -0.10 -27.29 3.05
C LYS A 75 -0.18 -25.75 2.94
N ASP A 76 0.70 -25.04 3.62
CA ASP A 76 0.75 -23.58 3.73
C ASP A 76 1.74 -22.91 2.76
N LYS A 77 2.34 -23.68 1.83
CA LYS A 77 3.38 -23.21 0.91
C LYS A 77 3.03 -23.45 -0.56
N VAL A 78 3.43 -22.54 -1.42
CA VAL A 78 3.53 -22.80 -2.85
C VAL A 78 4.63 -23.83 -3.06
N SER A 79 4.30 -24.92 -3.73
CA SER A 79 5.26 -26.00 -4.00
C SER A 79 5.90 -25.84 -5.37
N GLN A 80 5.11 -25.45 -6.37
CA GLN A 80 5.59 -25.32 -7.75
C GLN A 80 4.60 -24.55 -8.61
N ILE A 81 5.12 -23.80 -9.59
CA ILE A 81 4.39 -23.30 -10.76
C ILE A 81 4.85 -24.07 -11.99
N GLY A 82 3.98 -24.23 -12.97
CA GLY A 82 4.32 -24.83 -14.25
C GLY A 82 3.12 -25.00 -15.16
N THR A 83 3.32 -25.58 -16.33
CA THR A 83 2.21 -25.87 -17.24
C THR A 83 1.23 -26.86 -16.61
N GLN A 84 -0.06 -26.73 -16.94
CA GLN A 84 -1.10 -27.70 -16.46
C GLN A 84 -0.72 -29.14 -16.79
N ALA A 85 -0.13 -29.38 -17.98
CA ALA A 85 0.30 -30.70 -18.43
C ALA A 85 1.37 -31.30 -17.48
N SER A 86 2.32 -30.50 -17.01
CA SER A 86 3.41 -30.93 -16.12
C SER A 86 2.96 -31.24 -14.68
N LEU A 87 1.88 -30.53 -14.23
CA LEU A 87 1.44 -30.60 -12.83
C LEU A 87 0.19 -31.44 -12.60
N LYS A 88 -0.58 -31.78 -13.65
CA LYS A 88 -1.91 -32.43 -13.55
C LYS A 88 -1.98 -33.71 -12.75
N LYS A 89 -0.86 -34.46 -12.61
CA LYS A 89 -0.78 -35.72 -11.86
C LYS A 89 -0.25 -35.55 -10.43
N LYS A 90 0.22 -34.33 -10.05
CA LYS A 90 0.91 -34.11 -8.76
C LYS A 90 -0.03 -33.96 -7.57
N CYS A 91 -1.33 -33.71 -7.82
CA CYS A 91 -2.35 -33.56 -6.78
C CYS A 91 -3.71 -34.03 -7.28
N SER A 92 -4.47 -34.71 -6.42
CA SER A 92 -5.82 -35.18 -6.74
C SER A 92 -6.86 -34.06 -6.57
N LYS A 93 -6.69 -33.19 -5.57
CA LYS A 93 -7.56 -32.03 -5.36
C LYS A 93 -7.22 -30.93 -6.36
N LYS A 94 -8.11 -30.69 -7.31
CA LYS A 94 -7.92 -29.72 -8.39
C LYS A 94 -9.05 -28.70 -8.36
N LEU A 95 -8.70 -27.45 -8.65
CA LEU A 95 -9.63 -26.36 -8.92
C LEU A 95 -9.27 -25.75 -10.27
N ASN A 96 -10.17 -25.93 -11.24
CA ASN A 96 -10.01 -25.33 -12.56
C ASN A 96 -10.77 -24.00 -12.58
N LEU A 97 -10.07 -22.92 -12.82
CA LEU A 97 -10.60 -21.56 -12.81
C LEU A 97 -10.91 -21.03 -14.21
N GLY A 98 -10.56 -21.79 -15.28
CA GLY A 98 -10.83 -21.43 -16.66
C GLY A 98 -10.19 -20.09 -17.07
N ASP A 99 -11.00 -19.21 -17.70
CA ASP A 99 -10.59 -17.86 -18.08
C ASP A 99 -10.45 -16.97 -16.84
N ALA A 100 -9.40 -17.24 -16.07
CA ALA A 100 -9.04 -16.48 -14.88
C ALA A 100 -7.56 -16.18 -14.85
N THR A 101 -7.17 -15.28 -13.96
CA THR A 101 -5.78 -14.98 -13.62
C THR A 101 -5.54 -15.29 -12.14
N ILE A 102 -4.56 -16.14 -11.88
CA ILE A 102 -4.06 -16.42 -10.52
C ILE A 102 -2.91 -15.46 -10.23
N LEU A 103 -2.91 -14.83 -9.04
CA LEU A 103 -1.88 -13.91 -8.58
C LEU A 103 -1.49 -14.23 -7.13
N PRO A 104 -0.33 -13.75 -6.63
CA PRO A 104 -0.08 -13.67 -5.20
C PRO A 104 -1.14 -12.81 -4.52
N GLY A 105 -1.43 -13.07 -3.26
CA GLY A 105 -2.24 -12.18 -2.43
C GLY A 105 -1.60 -10.80 -2.33
N PHE A 106 -2.44 -9.76 -2.33
CA PHE A 106 -1.99 -8.38 -2.28
C PHE A 106 -1.50 -7.99 -0.89
N ILE A 107 -0.61 -7.02 -0.86
CA ILE A 107 0.01 -6.47 0.34
C ILE A 107 -0.34 -5.00 0.43
N GLU A 108 -1.01 -4.63 1.50
CA GLU A 108 -1.27 -3.25 1.88
C GLU A 108 -0.13 -2.75 2.76
N SER A 109 0.64 -1.79 2.24
CA SER A 109 1.85 -1.32 2.92
C SER A 109 1.61 -0.14 3.86
N HIS A 110 0.39 0.41 3.85
CA HIS A 110 -0.01 1.52 4.73
C HIS A 110 -1.50 1.45 5.09
N ALA A 111 -1.80 1.05 6.31
CA ALA A 111 -3.16 1.02 6.81
C ALA A 111 -3.23 1.46 8.28
N HIS A 112 -4.45 1.76 8.73
CA HIS A 112 -4.74 2.18 10.10
C HIS A 112 -5.83 1.32 10.72
N ILE A 113 -5.71 0.00 10.57
CA ILE A 113 -6.82 -0.91 10.87
C ILE A 113 -7.06 -1.15 12.35
N SER A 114 -6.01 -1.14 13.17
CA SER A 114 -6.15 -1.51 14.60
C SER A 114 -6.88 -0.46 15.42
N TYR A 115 -6.58 0.82 15.23
CA TYR A 115 -7.26 1.86 15.98
C TYR A 115 -8.60 2.29 15.37
N GLN A 116 -8.85 1.95 14.11
CA GLN A 116 -10.11 2.17 13.42
C GLN A 116 -11.07 0.98 13.51
N ASN A 117 -10.65 -0.13 14.14
CA ASN A 117 -11.43 -1.36 14.27
C ASN A 117 -11.94 -1.94 12.94
N VAL A 118 -11.12 -1.90 11.89
CA VAL A 118 -11.43 -2.48 10.59
C VAL A 118 -11.57 -4.00 10.71
N ASP A 119 -12.62 -4.57 10.12
CA ASP A 119 -12.81 -6.02 10.09
C ASP A 119 -11.76 -6.72 9.21
N HIS A 120 -10.89 -7.48 9.85
CA HIS A 120 -9.79 -8.20 9.20
C HIS A 120 -10.28 -9.26 8.19
N ASP A 121 -11.43 -9.92 8.45
CA ASP A 121 -11.97 -10.93 7.52
C ASP A 121 -12.49 -10.26 6.24
N THR A 122 -13.06 -9.08 6.33
CA THR A 122 -13.45 -8.27 5.16
C THR A 122 -12.25 -7.92 4.31
N VAL A 123 -11.18 -7.37 4.89
CA VAL A 123 -9.94 -7.04 4.17
C VAL A 123 -9.37 -8.26 3.46
N LEU A 124 -9.29 -9.40 4.17
CA LEU A 124 -8.79 -10.65 3.61
C LEU A 124 -9.65 -11.17 2.45
N ARG A 125 -10.98 -11.11 2.58
CA ARG A 125 -11.92 -11.57 1.54
C ARG A 125 -11.84 -10.76 0.25
N HIS A 126 -11.42 -9.48 0.35
CA HIS A 126 -11.21 -8.61 -0.79
C HIS A 126 -9.75 -8.61 -1.29
N GLY A 127 -9.01 -9.72 -1.05
CA GLY A 127 -7.75 -10.04 -1.71
C GLY A 127 -6.48 -9.49 -1.10
N VAL A 128 -6.57 -8.63 -0.08
CA VAL A 128 -5.41 -8.20 0.70
C VAL A 128 -5.10 -9.29 1.73
N THR A 129 -3.98 -9.96 1.58
CA THR A 129 -3.58 -11.07 2.45
C THR A 129 -2.59 -10.68 3.53
N THR A 130 -1.96 -9.52 3.38
CA THR A 130 -0.99 -8.95 4.32
C THR A 130 -1.21 -7.45 4.43
N VAL A 131 -1.17 -6.94 5.66
CA VAL A 131 -1.28 -5.50 5.98
C VAL A 131 -0.14 -5.08 6.89
N ARG A 132 0.47 -3.93 6.59
CA ARG A 132 1.34 -3.19 7.50
C ARG A 132 0.52 -2.05 8.14
N ASP A 133 0.17 -2.23 9.41
CA ASP A 133 -0.58 -1.28 10.23
C ASP A 133 0.39 -0.27 10.85
N VAL A 134 0.30 1.00 10.46
CA VAL A 134 1.30 2.02 10.75
C VAL A 134 0.75 3.16 11.63
N GLY A 135 0.43 2.81 12.83
CA GLY A 135 -0.11 3.69 13.88
C GLY A 135 -1.06 2.90 14.78
N GLY A 136 -1.12 3.27 16.04
CA GLY A 136 -1.96 2.60 17.03
C GLY A 136 -1.20 1.62 17.93
N PRO A 137 -1.88 0.63 18.54
CA PRO A 137 -1.24 -0.27 19.49
C PRO A 137 -0.19 -1.15 18.82
N ILE A 138 0.93 -1.40 19.54
CA ILE A 138 1.95 -2.34 19.09
C ILE A 138 1.50 -3.79 19.33
N TYR A 139 1.79 -4.65 18.35
CA TYR A 139 1.65 -6.10 18.45
C TYR A 139 2.71 -6.82 17.62
N ALA A 140 3.04 -8.04 18.02
CA ALA A 140 3.94 -8.88 17.27
C ALA A 140 3.29 -9.35 15.95
N PRO A 141 4.07 -9.64 14.90
CA PRO A 141 3.53 -10.18 13.65
C PRO A 141 2.63 -11.39 13.88
N MET A 142 1.44 -11.41 13.26
CA MET A 142 0.46 -12.48 13.42
C MET A 142 -0.30 -12.78 12.13
N GLY A 143 -1.14 -13.84 12.14
CA GLY A 143 -1.97 -14.24 10.99
C GLY A 143 -1.21 -14.95 9.87
N GLY A 144 -1.72 -14.90 8.63
CA GLY A 144 -1.13 -15.56 7.47
C GLY A 144 -1.32 -17.09 7.42
N ASN A 145 -2.25 -17.61 8.21
CA ASN A 145 -2.56 -19.04 8.29
C ASN A 145 -4.07 -19.30 8.19
N GLY A 146 -4.72 -18.59 7.30
CA GLY A 146 -6.18 -18.56 7.13
C GLY A 146 -6.80 -17.28 7.70
N GLU A 147 -5.98 -16.39 8.19
CA GLU A 147 -6.30 -15.06 8.68
C GLU A 147 -5.50 -14.01 7.91
N LEU A 148 -5.89 -12.75 8.02
CA LEU A 148 -5.10 -11.64 7.52
C LEU A 148 -3.73 -11.63 8.24
N ARG A 149 -2.64 -11.54 7.48
CA ARG A 149 -1.30 -11.34 8.05
C ARG A 149 -1.15 -9.89 8.45
N LEU A 150 -0.78 -9.65 9.69
CA LEU A 150 -0.65 -8.32 10.26
C LEU A 150 0.77 -8.07 10.74
N LEU A 151 1.28 -6.91 10.36
CA LEU A 151 2.54 -6.34 10.81
C LEU A 151 2.23 -4.97 11.41
N SER A 152 2.85 -4.61 12.52
CA SER A 152 2.61 -3.34 13.21
C SER A 152 3.87 -2.47 13.26
N SER A 153 3.70 -1.14 13.22
CA SER A 153 4.74 -0.19 13.64
C SER A 153 4.62 0.16 15.12
N GLY A 154 3.46 -0.08 15.72
CA GLY A 154 3.07 0.59 16.97
C GLY A 154 2.74 2.07 16.76
N PRO A 155 2.68 2.87 17.83
CA PRO A 155 2.35 4.28 17.77
C PRO A 155 3.39 5.08 16.96
N ILE A 156 2.92 6.13 16.29
CA ILE A 156 3.75 7.07 15.54
C ILE A 156 4.59 7.93 16.49
N LEU A 157 5.90 7.91 16.39
CA LEU A 157 6.75 8.79 17.19
C LEU A 157 6.61 10.22 16.70
N GLN A 158 6.32 11.14 17.62
CA GLN A 158 6.00 12.54 17.31
C GLN A 158 6.55 13.52 18.33
N ALA A 159 6.59 14.80 17.97
CA ALA A 159 6.86 15.89 18.90
C ALA A 159 5.66 16.13 19.85
N GLU A 160 5.92 16.74 21.00
CA GLU A 160 4.85 17.24 21.88
C GLU A 160 3.99 18.27 21.14
N ASN A 161 2.66 18.13 21.21
CA ASN A 161 1.67 18.92 20.48
C ASN A 161 1.79 18.85 18.94
N GLY A 162 2.52 17.85 18.42
CA GLY A 162 2.63 17.59 17.00
C GLY A 162 1.59 16.59 16.49
N TYR A 163 1.67 16.30 15.19
CA TYR A 163 0.83 15.31 14.52
C TYR A 163 1.32 13.88 14.83
N PRO A 164 0.44 12.90 15.01
CA PRO A 164 -1.01 12.92 14.82
C PRO A 164 -1.84 13.29 16.06
N LEU A 165 -1.29 13.31 17.27
CA LEU A 165 -2.08 13.48 18.50
C LEU A 165 -2.75 14.86 18.62
N ASN A 166 -2.20 15.90 18.01
CA ASN A 166 -2.82 17.23 17.98
C ASN A 166 -4.13 17.27 17.17
N VAL A 167 -4.33 16.32 16.24
CA VAL A 167 -5.51 16.20 15.36
C VAL A 167 -6.44 15.09 15.85
N PHE A 168 -5.89 13.92 16.15
CA PHE A 168 -6.65 12.72 16.50
C PHE A 168 -6.62 12.38 17.99
N GLY A 169 -5.82 13.06 18.79
CA GLY A 169 -5.72 12.79 20.23
C GLY A 169 -6.94 13.23 21.02
N GLY A 170 -7.05 12.78 22.27
CA GLY A 170 -8.10 13.14 23.21
C GLY A 170 -9.07 12.01 23.54
N ASP A 171 -10.29 12.34 23.92
CA ASP A 171 -11.28 11.40 24.49
C ASP A 171 -11.88 10.41 23.47
N SER A 172 -11.46 10.47 22.21
CA SER A 172 -12.02 9.67 21.11
C SER A 172 -11.45 8.24 21.01
N GLY A 173 -10.52 7.83 21.89
CA GLY A 173 -9.89 6.51 21.86
C GLY A 173 -8.68 6.40 20.92
N PHE A 174 -8.28 7.47 20.26
CA PHE A 174 -7.10 7.54 19.39
C PHE A 174 -5.81 7.94 20.10
N ASP A 175 -5.81 8.00 21.44
CA ASP A 175 -4.66 8.33 22.28
C ASP A 175 -3.45 7.40 22.07
N LYS A 176 -3.68 6.20 21.50
CA LYS A 176 -2.62 5.22 21.17
C LYS A 176 -2.06 5.36 19.75
N VAL A 177 -2.58 6.28 18.93
CA VAL A 177 -2.07 6.45 17.55
C VAL A 177 -0.67 7.03 17.51
N GLY A 178 -0.30 7.84 18.50
CA GLY A 178 1.00 8.50 18.61
C GLY A 178 1.68 8.29 19.96
N LEU A 179 3.01 8.45 19.97
CA LEU A 179 3.86 8.44 21.15
C LEU A 179 4.79 9.66 21.11
N VAL A 180 4.65 10.54 22.09
CA VAL A 180 5.48 11.74 22.22
C VAL A 180 6.88 11.36 22.69
N VAL A 181 7.90 11.88 22.01
CA VAL A 181 9.32 11.81 22.40
C VAL A 181 9.92 13.21 22.38
N LYS A 182 10.60 13.59 23.46
CA LYS A 182 11.12 14.96 23.68
C LYS A 182 12.64 15.04 23.64
N THR A 183 13.30 13.92 23.87
CA THR A 183 14.77 13.83 23.95
C THR A 183 15.28 12.66 23.14
N VAL A 184 16.56 12.71 22.76
CA VAL A 184 17.28 11.59 22.11
C VAL A 184 17.12 10.29 22.92
N SER A 185 17.32 10.35 24.24
CA SER A 185 17.23 9.17 25.12
C SER A 185 15.84 8.56 25.13
N GLU A 186 14.78 9.39 25.17
CA GLU A 186 13.40 8.91 25.07
C GLU A 186 13.13 8.27 23.71
N ALA A 187 13.61 8.88 22.62
CA ALA A 187 13.44 8.35 21.28
C ALA A 187 14.14 7.00 21.09
N GLU A 188 15.38 6.86 21.51
CA GLU A 188 16.12 5.59 21.45
C GLU A 188 15.44 4.49 22.29
N SER A 189 14.94 4.85 23.47
CA SER A 189 14.22 3.94 24.36
C SER A 189 12.89 3.50 23.76
N ALA A 190 12.14 4.42 23.12
CA ALA A 190 10.90 4.13 22.43
C ALA A 190 11.15 3.16 21.25
N VAL A 191 12.14 3.44 20.39
CA VAL A 191 12.51 2.55 19.27
C VAL A 191 12.87 1.14 19.78
N ALA A 192 13.73 1.05 20.81
CA ALA A 192 14.12 -0.24 21.38
C ALA A 192 12.91 -1.02 21.93
N SER A 193 12.00 -0.33 22.62
CA SER A 193 10.79 -0.92 23.20
C SER A 193 9.84 -1.42 22.09
N LEU A 194 9.59 -0.61 21.05
CA LEU A 194 8.72 -0.99 19.93
C LEU A 194 9.26 -2.20 19.19
N VAL A 195 10.56 -2.23 18.90
CA VAL A 195 11.21 -3.37 18.24
C VAL A 195 11.15 -4.63 19.09
N ALA A 196 11.38 -4.52 20.40
CA ALA A 196 11.27 -5.66 21.31
C ALA A 196 9.85 -6.23 21.40
N GLN A 197 8.82 -5.41 21.16
CA GLN A 197 7.43 -5.82 21.10
C GLN A 197 6.97 -6.31 19.72
N GLY A 198 7.85 -6.27 18.72
CA GLY A 198 7.61 -6.86 17.41
C GLY A 198 7.34 -5.86 16.28
N ALA A 199 7.65 -4.58 16.46
CA ALA A 199 7.53 -3.60 15.39
C ALA A 199 8.27 -4.06 14.14
N SER A 200 7.57 -4.04 13.00
CA SER A 200 8.14 -4.37 11.69
C SER A 200 8.89 -3.18 11.07
N VAL A 201 8.47 -1.97 11.39
CA VAL A 201 9.00 -0.68 10.96
C VAL A 201 8.81 0.31 12.09
N ILE A 202 9.62 1.37 12.16
CA ILE A 202 9.40 2.50 13.06
C ILE A 202 8.70 3.61 12.27
N LYS A 203 7.54 4.06 12.71
CA LYS A 203 6.80 5.16 12.09
C LYS A 203 7.04 6.45 12.87
N ILE A 204 7.36 7.53 12.15
CA ILE A 204 7.50 8.88 12.70
C ILE A 204 6.61 9.87 11.95
N SER A 205 6.35 11.01 12.54
CA SER A 205 5.67 12.13 11.89
C SER A 205 6.60 13.32 11.75
N LEU A 206 6.69 13.84 10.53
CA LEU A 206 7.39 15.06 10.16
C LEU A 206 6.40 15.98 9.43
N GLU A 207 5.39 16.44 10.18
CA GLU A 207 4.23 17.16 9.65
C GLU A 207 4.06 18.51 10.35
N LEU A 208 4.12 19.61 9.55
CA LEU A 208 3.87 20.98 10.04
C LEU A 208 2.41 21.39 9.96
N GLY A 209 1.59 20.70 9.16
CA GLY A 209 0.24 21.12 8.84
C GLY A 209 0.20 22.34 7.90
N GLY A 210 -1.00 22.64 7.44
CA GLY A 210 -1.26 23.80 6.57
C GLY A 210 -1.42 23.46 5.10
N GLU A 211 -1.26 22.19 4.69
CA GLU A 211 -1.42 21.74 3.32
C GLU A 211 -2.90 21.79 2.92
N SER A 212 -3.18 22.53 1.85
CA SER A 212 -4.53 22.64 1.34
C SER A 212 -5.04 21.31 0.80
N GLY A 213 -6.20 20.88 1.30
CA GLY A 213 -6.83 19.62 0.91
C GLY A 213 -6.29 18.38 1.59
N ALA A 214 -5.27 18.50 2.45
CA ALA A 214 -4.77 17.35 3.20
C ALA A 214 -5.86 16.81 4.17
N PRO A 215 -6.08 15.49 4.22
CA PRO A 215 -7.06 14.90 5.15
C PRO A 215 -6.82 15.30 6.61
N TRP A 216 -5.58 15.36 7.06
CA TRP A 216 -5.24 15.79 8.43
C TRP A 216 -5.54 17.25 8.72
N MET A 217 -5.75 18.09 7.71
CA MET A 217 -6.23 19.47 7.85
C MET A 217 -7.76 19.58 7.88
N MET A 218 -8.46 18.46 7.72
CA MET A 218 -9.92 18.42 7.86
C MET A 218 -10.32 18.19 9.32
N LYS A 219 -11.54 18.57 9.69
CA LYS A 219 -12.05 18.38 11.05
C LYS A 219 -12.28 16.88 11.33
N HIS A 220 -11.64 16.37 12.37
CA HIS A 220 -11.85 15.02 12.90
C HIS A 220 -12.55 15.12 14.27
N GLY A 221 -13.75 14.56 14.40
CA GLY A 221 -14.54 14.66 15.62
C GLY A 221 -15.03 16.08 15.92
N GLU A 222 -15.15 16.44 17.21
CA GLU A 222 -15.72 17.72 17.65
C GLU A 222 -14.67 18.84 17.76
N ASN A 223 -13.40 18.51 17.94
CA ASN A 223 -12.35 19.49 18.13
C ASN A 223 -11.93 20.15 16.80
N PRO A 224 -11.65 21.47 16.79
CA PRO A 224 -11.08 22.11 15.62
C PRO A 224 -9.64 21.64 15.39
N VAL A 225 -9.24 21.56 14.13
CA VAL A 225 -7.83 21.32 13.77
C VAL A 225 -6.98 22.49 14.27
N PRO A 226 -5.87 22.25 15.00
CA PRO A 226 -5.00 23.32 15.45
C PRO A 226 -4.42 24.12 14.31
N SER A 227 -4.17 25.41 14.54
CA SER A 227 -3.50 26.27 13.55
C SER A 227 -2.07 25.79 13.27
N ALA A 228 -1.70 25.70 12.01
CA ALA A 228 -0.31 25.45 11.59
C ALA A 228 0.58 26.71 11.84
N PRO A 229 1.93 26.60 11.97
CA PRO A 229 2.68 25.34 11.91
C PRO A 229 2.61 24.54 13.21
N TRP A 230 2.60 23.21 13.09
CA TRP A 230 2.65 22.29 14.21
C TRP A 230 4.10 21.95 14.61
N PRO A 231 4.36 21.61 15.89
CA PRO A 231 5.68 21.13 16.30
C PRO A 231 6.07 19.83 15.57
N MET A 232 7.33 19.75 15.16
CA MET A 232 7.97 18.55 14.61
C MET A 232 9.12 18.07 15.48
N LEU A 233 9.49 16.80 15.30
CA LEU A 233 10.74 16.26 15.88
C LEU A 233 11.94 17.05 15.40
N SER A 234 12.90 17.30 16.28
CA SER A 234 14.17 17.94 15.89
C SER A 234 15.04 17.00 15.05
N GLU A 235 15.91 17.55 14.23
CA GLU A 235 16.84 16.77 13.39
C GLU A 235 17.69 15.79 14.23
N GLU A 236 18.13 16.22 15.42
CA GLU A 236 18.90 15.40 16.35
C GLU A 236 18.10 14.16 16.80
N ILE A 237 16.82 14.34 17.16
CA ILE A 237 15.93 13.24 17.55
C ILE A 237 15.68 12.30 16.38
N VAL A 238 15.39 12.82 15.17
CA VAL A 238 15.14 11.98 13.99
C VAL A 238 16.38 11.16 13.63
N LYS A 239 17.58 11.74 13.66
CA LYS A 239 18.85 11.02 13.45
C LYS A 239 19.06 9.90 14.49
N ALA A 240 18.75 10.18 15.75
CA ALA A 240 18.85 9.17 16.81
C ALA A 240 17.83 8.00 16.58
N ILE A 241 16.60 8.31 16.17
CA ILE A 241 15.61 7.30 15.79
C ILE A 241 16.12 6.41 14.64
N VAL A 242 16.63 7.03 13.56
CA VAL A 242 17.18 6.32 12.40
C VAL A 242 18.33 5.41 12.81
N ALA A 243 19.35 5.97 13.48
CA ALA A 243 20.51 5.20 13.92
C ALA A 243 20.14 4.04 14.85
N LYS A 244 19.19 4.27 15.78
CA LYS A 244 18.73 3.23 16.70
C LYS A 244 17.95 2.14 15.96
N ALA A 245 17.07 2.49 15.03
CA ALA A 245 16.32 1.54 14.22
C ALA A 245 17.27 0.67 13.37
N GLU A 246 18.24 1.28 12.69
CA GLU A 246 19.26 0.56 11.91
C GLU A 246 20.08 -0.42 12.76
N SER A 247 20.48 -0.01 13.98
CA SER A 247 21.19 -0.88 14.91
C SER A 247 20.40 -2.13 15.31
N LEU A 248 19.08 -2.08 15.14
CA LEU A 248 18.14 -3.17 15.40
C LEU A 248 17.60 -3.83 14.11
N ASN A 249 18.22 -3.55 12.96
CA ASN A 249 17.81 -4.01 11.63
C ASN A 249 16.37 -3.64 11.29
N LYS A 250 15.97 -2.43 11.63
CA LYS A 250 14.67 -1.86 11.29
C LYS A 250 14.84 -0.60 10.46
N THR A 251 13.84 -0.33 9.63
CA THR A 251 13.74 0.89 8.83
C THR A 251 12.83 1.89 9.51
N VAL A 252 12.97 3.16 9.11
CA VAL A 252 12.12 4.26 9.56
C VAL A 252 11.27 4.74 8.40
N SER A 253 9.97 4.84 8.62
CA SER A 253 8.97 5.39 7.71
C SER A 253 8.45 6.70 8.26
N ALA A 254 8.41 7.76 7.46
CA ALA A 254 7.97 9.08 7.90
C ALA A 254 6.71 9.54 7.17
N HIS A 255 5.72 10.00 7.91
CA HIS A 255 4.66 10.85 7.37
C HIS A 255 5.26 12.21 7.03
N ILE A 256 5.01 12.70 5.81
CA ILE A 256 5.57 13.94 5.26
C ILE A 256 4.51 14.60 4.37
N GLY A 257 4.13 15.84 4.68
CA GLY A 257 3.17 16.60 3.88
C GLY A 257 3.81 17.64 2.96
N GLU A 258 5.03 18.16 3.29
CA GLU A 258 5.61 19.35 2.66
C GLU A 258 7.15 19.36 2.67
N ASN A 259 7.76 20.44 2.13
CA ASN A 259 9.21 20.59 1.91
C ASN A 259 10.07 20.45 3.17
N THR A 260 9.63 21.01 4.32
CA THR A 260 10.43 21.01 5.54
C THR A 260 10.56 19.61 6.11
N GLY A 261 9.43 18.87 6.15
CA GLY A 261 9.41 17.47 6.53
C GLY A 261 10.22 16.60 5.58
N ALA A 262 10.08 16.81 4.27
CA ALA A 262 10.84 16.10 3.25
C ALA A 262 12.36 16.32 3.38
N LYS A 263 12.76 17.58 3.58
CA LYS A 263 14.17 17.93 3.78
C LYS A 263 14.73 17.28 5.05
N LEU A 264 14.01 17.39 6.15
CA LEU A 264 14.42 16.80 7.43
C LEU A 264 14.56 15.28 7.33
N ALA A 265 13.61 14.61 6.68
CA ALA A 265 13.68 13.17 6.46
C ALA A 265 14.95 12.76 5.68
N LEU A 266 15.26 13.48 4.59
CA LEU A 266 16.45 13.23 3.78
C LEU A 266 17.75 13.51 4.54
N ASP A 267 17.80 14.61 5.30
CA ASP A 267 19.00 15.01 6.07
C ASP A 267 19.29 14.06 7.24
N ALA A 268 18.25 13.42 7.75
CA ALA A 268 18.35 12.43 8.82
C ALA A 268 18.49 10.97 8.34
N GLY A 269 18.42 10.72 7.04
CA GLY A 269 18.55 9.38 6.47
C GLY A 269 17.31 8.49 6.65
N VAL A 270 16.11 9.05 6.68
CA VAL A 270 14.86 8.30 6.75
C VAL A 270 14.72 7.40 5.53
N HIS A 271 14.35 6.16 5.73
CA HIS A 271 14.36 5.11 4.69
C HIS A 271 13.15 5.15 3.76
N GLU A 272 12.00 5.65 4.27
CA GLU A 272 10.73 5.57 3.56
C GLU A 272 9.89 6.82 3.83
N TRP A 273 9.31 7.37 2.77
CA TRP A 273 8.24 8.36 2.85
C TRP A 273 6.89 7.64 2.80
N THR A 274 6.08 7.93 3.74
CA THR A 274 4.67 7.60 3.77
C THR A 274 3.92 8.88 4.08
N HIS A 275 3.38 9.46 3.15
CA HIS A 275 2.82 9.22 1.84
C HIS A 275 3.69 9.79 0.70
N ILE A 276 3.16 9.82 -0.56
CA ILE A 276 3.58 10.86 -1.51
C ILE A 276 3.11 12.19 -0.92
N PRO A 277 3.97 13.19 -0.72
CA PRO A 277 3.61 14.42 -0.02
C PRO A 277 2.46 15.19 -0.68
N CYS A 278 1.59 15.78 0.15
CA CYS A 278 0.41 16.54 -0.28
C CYS A 278 0.78 17.85 -0.99
N ALA A 279 1.62 18.68 -0.38
CA ALA A 279 2.11 19.90 -0.99
C ALA A 279 3.18 19.60 -2.04
N ALA A 280 3.30 20.47 -3.05
CA ALA A 280 4.35 20.35 -4.05
C ALA A 280 5.75 20.41 -3.42
N ILE A 281 6.58 19.41 -3.69
CA ILE A 281 7.95 19.29 -3.18
C ILE A 281 8.94 19.88 -4.20
N ASP A 282 9.95 20.58 -3.71
CA ASP A 282 11.02 21.13 -4.52
C ASP A 282 11.73 20.03 -5.32
N ASN A 283 12.01 20.31 -6.58
CA ASN A 283 12.63 19.34 -7.50
C ASN A 283 13.97 18.79 -6.99
N ASP A 284 14.71 19.57 -6.19
CA ASP A 284 15.99 19.14 -5.61
C ASP A 284 15.78 18.05 -4.55
N LEU A 285 14.73 18.17 -3.74
CA LEU A 285 14.36 17.16 -2.74
C LEU A 285 13.83 15.89 -3.42
N ILE A 286 13.01 16.04 -4.48
CA ILE A 286 12.58 14.90 -5.31
C ILE A 286 13.79 14.16 -5.89
N ARG A 287 14.75 14.88 -6.47
CA ARG A 287 16.00 14.27 -7.02
C ARG A 287 16.79 13.56 -5.93
N ARG A 288 16.93 14.17 -4.74
CA ARG A 288 17.58 13.51 -3.59
C ARG A 288 16.86 12.24 -3.20
N ALA A 289 15.54 12.27 -3.03
CA ALA A 289 14.76 11.06 -2.70
C ALA A 289 14.96 9.92 -3.70
N ILE A 290 15.14 10.24 -5.00
CA ILE A 290 15.47 9.24 -6.03
C ILE A 290 16.90 8.74 -5.87
N THR A 291 17.88 9.64 -5.74
CA THR A 291 19.31 9.30 -5.64
C THR A 291 19.63 8.49 -4.39
N ASP A 292 19.05 8.86 -3.26
CA ASP A 292 19.22 8.21 -1.96
C ASP A 292 18.38 6.94 -1.84
N LYS A 293 17.62 6.59 -2.91
CA LYS A 293 16.76 5.40 -3.00
C LYS A 293 15.75 5.30 -1.86
N VAL A 294 15.29 6.44 -1.36
CA VAL A 294 14.21 6.47 -0.36
C VAL A 294 13.00 5.75 -0.92
N ARG A 295 12.42 4.80 -0.19
CA ARG A 295 11.16 4.16 -0.59
C ARG A 295 10.01 5.13 -0.45
N VAL A 296 8.95 4.94 -1.25
CA VAL A 296 7.74 5.76 -1.18
C VAL A 296 6.53 4.84 -1.21
N VAL A 297 5.69 4.95 -0.20
CA VAL A 297 4.35 4.33 -0.21
C VAL A 297 3.37 5.32 -0.80
N SER A 298 2.52 4.90 -1.72
CA SER A 298 1.81 5.80 -2.62
C SER A 298 0.65 6.57 -1.96
N THR A 299 -0.41 5.93 -1.56
CA THR A 299 -1.66 6.51 -0.98
C THR A 299 -2.23 7.70 -1.77
N ILE A 300 -2.22 7.61 -3.11
CA ILE A 300 -2.59 8.73 -3.98
C ILE A 300 -4.11 8.94 -3.97
N ASP A 301 -4.89 7.87 -3.95
CA ASP A 301 -6.35 7.95 -3.94
C ASP A 301 -6.85 8.59 -2.64
N THR A 302 -6.36 8.13 -1.50
CA THR A 302 -6.63 8.72 -0.19
C THR A 302 -6.32 10.22 -0.15
N LEU A 303 -5.19 10.62 -0.70
CA LEU A 303 -4.72 12.00 -0.70
C LEU A 303 -5.18 12.80 -1.94
N GLY A 304 -6.10 12.30 -2.74
CA GLY A 304 -6.56 12.94 -3.98
C GLY A 304 -7.06 14.38 -3.79
N SER A 305 -7.60 14.71 -2.62
CA SER A 305 -8.01 16.07 -2.24
C SER A 305 -6.86 17.09 -2.16
N CYS A 306 -5.61 16.64 -2.04
CA CYS A 306 -4.40 17.49 -2.15
C CYS A 306 -4.19 18.05 -3.56
N GLY A 307 -4.71 17.38 -4.59
CA GLY A 307 -4.74 17.88 -5.96
C GLY A 307 -3.38 17.97 -6.64
N SER A 308 -3.09 19.12 -7.26
CA SER A 308 -1.96 19.26 -8.18
C SER A 308 -0.57 19.06 -7.55
N GLY A 309 -0.40 19.37 -6.27
CA GLY A 309 0.87 19.16 -5.54
C GLY A 309 1.23 17.68 -5.45
N LEU A 310 0.27 16.87 -4.97
CA LEU A 310 0.39 15.42 -4.89
C LEU A 310 0.70 14.79 -6.26
N TYR A 311 -0.04 15.16 -7.30
CA TYR A 311 0.16 14.59 -8.63
C TYR A 311 1.50 14.99 -9.25
N ALA A 312 1.96 16.22 -9.02
CA ALA A 312 3.29 16.65 -9.46
C ALA A 312 4.40 15.85 -8.77
N ASN A 313 4.26 15.58 -7.48
CA ASN A 313 5.20 14.75 -6.72
C ASN A 313 5.19 13.29 -7.22
N ALA A 314 4.02 12.71 -7.45
CA ALA A 314 3.89 11.36 -8.01
C ALA A 314 4.59 11.23 -9.36
N MET A 315 4.37 12.19 -10.26
CA MET A 315 5.06 12.25 -11.57
C MET A 315 6.57 12.47 -11.41
N GLY A 316 7.00 13.34 -10.49
CA GLY A 316 8.40 13.57 -10.18
C GLY A 316 9.13 12.32 -9.66
N LEU A 317 8.42 11.47 -8.94
CA LEU A 317 8.91 10.21 -8.36
C LEU A 317 8.71 8.98 -9.29
N ALA A 318 8.24 9.18 -10.53
CA ALA A 318 7.84 8.10 -11.43
C ALA A 318 8.92 7.02 -11.68
N SER A 319 10.20 7.39 -11.69
CA SER A 319 11.31 6.43 -11.85
C SER A 319 11.35 5.36 -10.75
N LYS A 320 10.82 5.66 -9.57
CA LYS A 320 10.77 4.74 -8.42
C LYS A 320 9.85 3.54 -8.64
N MET A 321 8.87 3.65 -9.52
CA MET A 321 8.04 2.52 -9.94
C MET A 321 8.88 1.50 -10.72
N ALA A 322 9.74 1.97 -11.61
CA ALA A 322 10.58 1.10 -12.43
C ALA A 322 11.73 0.46 -11.64
N ASP A 323 12.31 1.16 -10.67
CA ASP A 323 13.41 0.66 -9.83
C ASP A 323 12.92 -0.15 -8.60
N GLY A 324 11.60 -0.24 -8.39
CA GLY A 324 10.99 -1.01 -7.31
C GLY A 324 11.15 -0.37 -5.94
N THR A 325 11.24 0.96 -5.87
CA THR A 325 11.24 1.73 -4.61
C THR A 325 9.95 2.55 -4.40
N MET A 326 8.97 2.43 -5.30
CA MET A 326 7.58 2.87 -5.08
C MET A 326 6.72 1.64 -4.77
N ILE A 327 5.98 1.71 -3.68
CA ILE A 327 5.23 0.59 -3.09
C ILE A 327 3.77 1.02 -2.98
N TYR A 328 2.86 0.12 -3.32
CA TYR A 328 1.43 0.31 -3.14
C TYR A 328 1.05 0.41 -1.66
N GLY A 329 0.18 1.36 -1.36
CA GLY A 329 -0.57 1.47 -0.14
C GLY A 329 -1.79 2.34 -0.41
N ALA A 330 -2.97 1.90 0.00
CA ALA A 330 -4.22 2.61 -0.20
C ALA A 330 -4.71 3.31 1.07
N GLU A 331 -4.04 3.05 2.21
CA GLU A 331 -4.43 3.56 3.52
C GLU A 331 -5.82 3.07 3.97
N ILE A 332 -5.99 1.74 3.95
CA ILE A 332 -7.21 1.10 4.46
C ILE A 332 -7.54 1.64 5.86
N ALA A 333 -8.80 1.97 6.06
CA ALA A 333 -9.47 2.65 7.16
C ALA A 333 -9.65 4.16 6.99
N HIS A 334 -9.21 4.75 5.88
CA HIS A 334 -9.63 6.09 5.49
C HIS A 334 -11.05 6.03 4.87
N ASP A 335 -11.85 7.10 5.05
CA ASP A 335 -13.31 7.12 4.77
C ASP A 335 -13.71 6.70 3.34
N ASN A 336 -12.86 6.93 2.35
CA ASN A 336 -13.19 6.70 0.95
C ASN A 336 -12.41 5.52 0.34
N VAL A 337 -11.70 4.75 1.16
CA VAL A 337 -10.85 3.66 0.70
C VAL A 337 -11.53 2.31 0.94
N PRO A 338 -11.57 1.41 -0.06
CA PRO A 338 -12.17 0.09 0.13
C PRO A 338 -11.38 -0.75 1.14
N TRP A 339 -12.09 -1.57 1.92
CA TRP A 339 -11.45 -2.54 2.80
C TRP A 339 -10.98 -3.77 2.03
N GLY A 340 -10.06 -3.54 1.10
CA GLY A 340 -9.56 -4.56 0.19
C GLY A 340 -8.54 -3.98 -0.79
N ILE A 341 -8.42 -4.62 -1.96
CA ILE A 341 -7.59 -4.07 -3.03
C ILE A 341 -8.26 -2.83 -3.61
N ASP A 342 -7.53 -1.73 -3.64
CA ASP A 342 -7.97 -0.49 -4.26
C ASP A 342 -7.52 -0.43 -5.73
N GLY A 343 -8.49 -0.60 -6.62
CA GLY A 343 -8.26 -0.53 -8.06
C GLY A 343 -7.99 0.88 -8.56
N GLU A 344 -8.48 1.91 -7.88
CA GLU A 344 -8.25 3.31 -8.22
C GLU A 344 -6.82 3.73 -7.86
N GLU A 345 -6.30 3.33 -6.69
CA GLU A 345 -4.89 3.55 -6.34
C GLU A 345 -3.96 2.93 -7.39
N LEU A 346 -4.23 1.69 -7.84
CA LEU A 346 -3.44 1.05 -8.90
C LEU A 346 -3.53 1.83 -10.23
N HIS A 347 -4.72 2.37 -10.56
CA HIS A 347 -4.95 3.16 -11.75
C HIS A 347 -4.19 4.49 -11.71
N LEU A 348 -4.26 5.21 -10.60
CA LEU A 348 -3.53 6.46 -10.38
C LEU A 348 -2.01 6.24 -10.43
N LEU A 349 -1.50 5.19 -9.78
CA LEU A 349 -0.10 4.79 -9.87
C LEU A 349 0.33 4.59 -11.32
N LEU A 350 -0.46 3.84 -12.12
CA LEU A 350 -0.13 3.59 -13.52
C LEU A 350 -0.06 4.90 -14.32
N HIS A 351 -1.09 5.73 -14.21
CA HIS A 351 -1.18 6.95 -15.00
C HIS A 351 -0.13 7.99 -14.62
N LEU A 352 0.12 8.21 -13.34
CA LEU A 352 1.05 9.24 -12.86
C LEU A 352 2.52 8.83 -13.02
N THR A 353 2.81 7.52 -13.01
CA THR A 353 4.20 7.04 -13.11
C THR A 353 4.59 6.56 -14.51
N SER A 354 3.65 6.50 -15.47
CA SER A 354 3.94 5.99 -16.82
C SER A 354 4.66 6.97 -17.74
N GLY A 355 4.76 8.25 -17.39
CA GLY A 355 5.35 9.27 -18.25
C GLY A 355 4.57 9.47 -19.56
N GLY A 356 3.26 9.23 -19.55
CA GLY A 356 2.33 9.47 -20.66
C GLY A 356 2.18 8.32 -21.67
N ALA A 357 3.04 7.29 -21.63
CA ALA A 357 2.92 6.11 -22.48
C ALA A 357 2.79 4.85 -21.63
N ILE A 358 1.62 4.24 -21.63
CA ILE A 358 1.36 3.00 -20.91
C ILE A 358 1.74 1.81 -21.79
N ASP A 359 2.56 0.91 -21.25
CA ASP A 359 2.90 -0.38 -21.83
C ASP A 359 2.70 -1.50 -20.81
N PHE A 360 2.78 -2.76 -21.25
CA PHE A 360 2.54 -3.92 -20.40
C PHE A 360 3.52 -4.01 -19.21
N ASN A 361 4.78 -3.63 -19.38
CA ASN A 361 5.77 -3.69 -18.30
C ASN A 361 5.43 -2.71 -17.16
N LYS A 362 4.87 -1.55 -17.50
CA LYS A 362 4.42 -0.56 -16.50
C LYS A 362 3.22 -1.08 -15.71
N VAL A 363 2.27 -1.75 -16.38
CA VAL A 363 1.15 -2.43 -15.70
C VAL A 363 1.68 -3.52 -14.76
N VAL A 364 2.64 -4.32 -15.21
CA VAL A 364 3.30 -5.35 -14.38
C VAL A 364 3.99 -4.71 -13.17
N ASN A 365 4.71 -3.59 -13.33
CA ASN A 365 5.38 -2.93 -12.22
C ASN A 365 4.40 -2.42 -11.16
N VAL A 366 3.24 -1.91 -11.57
CA VAL A 366 2.17 -1.50 -10.63
C VAL A 366 1.66 -2.70 -9.83
N ILE A 367 1.36 -3.83 -10.46
CA ILE A 367 0.94 -5.04 -9.72
C ILE A 367 2.06 -5.56 -8.82
N LYS A 368 3.32 -5.48 -9.26
CA LYS A 368 4.48 -5.83 -8.42
C LYS A 368 4.60 -4.95 -7.19
N SER A 369 4.27 -3.66 -7.29
CA SER A 369 4.33 -2.74 -6.13
C SER A 369 3.41 -3.17 -4.99
N ALA A 370 2.31 -3.85 -5.30
CA ALA A 370 1.35 -4.41 -4.35
C ALA A 370 1.58 -5.90 -4.04
N THR A 371 2.59 -6.54 -4.62
CA THR A 371 2.88 -7.97 -4.44
C THR A 371 4.37 -8.19 -4.14
N SER A 372 5.17 -8.61 -5.11
CA SER A 372 6.56 -9.03 -4.88
C SER A 372 7.49 -7.90 -4.41
N THR A 373 7.28 -6.67 -4.87
CA THR A 373 8.05 -5.51 -4.41
C THR A 373 7.74 -5.20 -2.95
N ALA A 374 6.45 -5.13 -2.59
CA ALA A 374 6.02 -4.94 -1.21
C ALA A 374 6.48 -6.09 -0.29
N GLY A 375 6.35 -7.34 -0.75
CA GLY A 375 6.80 -8.50 0.03
C GLY A 375 8.30 -8.48 0.33
N LYS A 376 9.11 -8.07 -0.64
CA LYS A 376 10.55 -7.85 -0.46
C LYS A 376 10.84 -6.73 0.54
N ASP A 377 10.09 -5.64 0.48
CA ASP A 377 10.23 -4.52 1.41
C ASP A 377 9.93 -4.91 2.86
N LEU A 378 8.91 -5.73 3.06
CA LEU A 378 8.55 -6.24 4.39
C LEU A 378 9.55 -7.27 4.94
N GLY A 379 10.52 -7.71 4.14
CA GLY A 379 11.56 -8.64 4.55
C GLY A 379 11.06 -10.06 4.85
N ILE A 380 9.93 -10.46 4.28
CA ILE A 380 9.36 -11.81 4.44
C ILE A 380 9.65 -12.64 3.19
N ASP A 381 10.43 -13.71 3.34
CA ASP A 381 10.88 -14.55 2.24
C ASP A 381 9.71 -15.08 1.39
N GLY A 382 9.74 -14.75 0.10
CA GLY A 382 8.79 -15.21 -0.89
C GLY A 382 7.40 -14.56 -0.79
N LEU A 383 7.13 -13.69 0.17
CA LEU A 383 5.85 -13.00 0.27
C LEU A 383 5.57 -12.18 -1.00
N GLY A 384 4.32 -12.17 -1.45
CA GLY A 384 3.92 -11.50 -2.70
C GLY A 384 4.40 -12.20 -3.97
N THR A 385 4.86 -13.46 -3.88
CA THR A 385 5.24 -14.30 -5.02
C THR A 385 4.57 -15.66 -4.98
N LEU A 386 4.56 -16.37 -6.11
CA LEU A 386 4.17 -17.78 -6.19
C LEU A 386 5.37 -18.72 -6.36
N ASN A 387 6.57 -18.27 -5.98
CA ASN A 387 7.78 -19.08 -6.04
C ASN A 387 7.70 -20.29 -5.10
N ALA A 388 8.43 -21.35 -5.43
CA ALA A 388 8.51 -22.53 -4.57
C ALA A 388 9.04 -22.15 -3.17
N GLY A 389 8.30 -22.54 -2.12
CA GLY A 389 8.61 -22.19 -0.73
C GLY A 389 7.92 -20.90 -0.23
N ALA A 390 7.36 -20.08 -1.10
CA ALA A 390 6.59 -18.89 -0.72
C ALA A 390 5.36 -19.26 0.14
N PRO A 391 4.87 -18.35 1.00
CA PRO A 391 3.57 -18.51 1.63
C PRO A 391 2.48 -18.76 0.58
N ALA A 392 1.56 -19.68 0.85
CA ALA A 392 0.46 -19.94 -0.07
C ALA A 392 -0.66 -18.92 0.15
N ASP A 393 -0.34 -17.64 -0.09
CA ASP A 393 -1.25 -16.51 -0.10
C ASP A 393 -1.54 -16.20 -1.58
N VAL A 394 -2.75 -16.54 -2.04
CA VAL A 394 -3.10 -16.57 -3.46
C VAL A 394 -4.48 -15.99 -3.68
N ILE A 395 -4.64 -15.17 -4.71
CA ILE A 395 -5.94 -14.74 -5.20
C ILE A 395 -6.15 -15.20 -6.64
N ALA A 396 -7.40 -15.27 -7.07
CA ALA A 396 -7.73 -15.39 -8.48
C ALA A 396 -8.96 -14.56 -8.82
N VAL A 397 -8.92 -13.95 -10.00
CA VAL A 397 -10.00 -13.16 -10.56
C VAL A 397 -10.36 -13.66 -11.96
N ARG A 398 -11.63 -13.57 -12.36
CA ARG A 398 -12.03 -13.82 -13.75
C ARG A 398 -11.44 -12.79 -14.69
N GLY A 399 -11.08 -13.23 -15.89
CA GLY A 399 -10.52 -12.35 -16.92
C GLY A 399 -9.07 -11.98 -16.63
N ASN A 400 -8.66 -10.85 -17.22
CA ASN A 400 -7.28 -10.36 -17.22
C ASN A 400 -7.16 -9.02 -16.45
N PRO A 401 -6.70 -9.02 -15.20
CA PRO A 401 -6.55 -7.79 -14.41
C PRO A 401 -5.44 -6.87 -14.93
N PHE A 402 -4.54 -7.35 -15.79
CA PHE A 402 -3.53 -6.52 -16.47
C PHE A 402 -4.13 -5.61 -17.55
N GLU A 403 -5.38 -5.87 -17.97
CA GLU A 403 -6.16 -5.00 -18.83
C GLU A 403 -7.13 -4.11 -18.05
N ARG A 404 -7.50 -4.54 -16.82
CA ARG A 404 -8.51 -3.84 -16.01
C ARG A 404 -8.32 -4.13 -14.52
N PHE A 405 -7.69 -3.23 -13.77
CA PHE A 405 -7.42 -3.38 -12.33
C PHE A 405 -8.68 -3.57 -11.47
N LYS A 406 -9.81 -2.98 -11.87
CA LYS A 406 -11.11 -3.14 -11.18
C LYS A 406 -11.50 -4.59 -10.91
N LEU A 407 -11.04 -5.54 -11.71
CA LEU A 407 -11.27 -6.97 -11.49
C LEU A 407 -10.64 -7.49 -10.18
N LEU A 408 -9.62 -6.80 -9.66
CA LEU A 408 -8.90 -7.21 -8.46
C LEU A 408 -9.67 -6.93 -7.16
N GLU A 409 -10.60 -5.98 -7.16
CA GLU A 409 -11.34 -5.56 -5.96
C GLU A 409 -12.23 -6.66 -5.38
N TYR A 410 -12.70 -7.57 -6.24
CA TYR A 410 -13.61 -8.66 -5.85
C TYR A 410 -13.09 -10.01 -6.34
N PRO A 411 -12.04 -10.58 -5.71
CA PRO A 411 -11.48 -11.85 -6.14
C PRO A 411 -12.46 -12.99 -5.96
N ASP A 412 -12.52 -13.86 -6.96
CA ASP A 412 -13.37 -15.06 -6.95
C ASP A 412 -12.78 -16.18 -6.07
N LEU A 413 -11.46 -16.16 -5.87
CA LEU A 413 -10.74 -17.07 -4.98
C LEU A 413 -9.78 -16.29 -4.11
N VAL A 414 -9.78 -16.55 -2.81
CA VAL A 414 -8.77 -16.06 -1.86
C VAL A 414 -8.28 -17.24 -1.03
N ILE A 415 -6.96 -17.39 -0.94
CA ILE A 415 -6.27 -18.38 -0.13
C ILE A 415 -5.26 -17.66 0.76
N SER A 416 -5.28 -17.93 2.07
CA SER A 416 -4.31 -17.46 3.04
C SER A 416 -3.65 -18.66 3.74
N GLY A 417 -2.31 -18.77 3.67
CA GLY A 417 -1.58 -19.89 4.23
C GLY A 417 -2.11 -21.25 3.78
N GLY A 418 -2.46 -21.39 2.49
CA GLY A 418 -3.00 -22.62 1.90
C GLY A 418 -4.44 -22.96 2.29
N ARG A 419 -5.14 -22.08 2.99
CA ARG A 419 -6.53 -22.24 3.40
C ARG A 419 -7.44 -21.37 2.54
N VAL A 420 -8.48 -21.99 1.97
CA VAL A 420 -9.46 -21.29 1.14
C VAL A 420 -10.34 -20.40 2.02
N ILE A 421 -10.36 -19.11 1.72
CA ILE A 421 -11.13 -18.08 2.41
C ILE A 421 -12.39 -17.74 1.61
N VAL A 422 -12.20 -17.44 0.33
CA VAL A 422 -13.25 -17.21 -0.65
C VAL A 422 -13.12 -18.24 -1.75
N ASN A 423 -14.23 -18.77 -2.21
CA ASN A 423 -14.32 -19.63 -3.39
C ASN A 423 -15.70 -19.48 -4.00
N ASN A 424 -15.83 -18.56 -4.91
CA ASN A 424 -17.07 -18.30 -5.66
C ASN A 424 -17.14 -19.25 -6.86
N GLN A 425 -17.57 -20.49 -6.65
CA GLN A 425 -17.49 -21.61 -7.59
C GLN A 425 -18.30 -21.48 -8.89
N ASN A 426 -18.80 -20.33 -9.23
CA ASN A 426 -19.47 -20.09 -10.51
C ASN A 426 -18.48 -19.61 -11.59
N PHE A 427 -17.34 -20.29 -11.72
CA PHE A 427 -16.42 -20.11 -12.83
C PHE A 427 -16.94 -20.78 -14.11
#